data_4cb8e2784080413835a5af675bbf5140
#
_entry.id   4cb8e2784080413835a5af675bbf5140
#
_cell.length_a   1.000
_cell.length_b   1.000
_cell.length_c   1.000
_cell.angle_alpha   90.00
_cell.angle_beta   90.00
_cell.angle_gamma   90.00
#
_symmetry.space_group_name_H-M   'P 1'
#
loop_
_entity.id
_entity.type
_entity.pdbx_description
1 polymer ?
#
loop_
_entity_poly.entity_id
_entity_poly.type
_entity_poly.pdbx_seq_one_letter_code
_entity_poly.pdbx_strand_id
1 'polypeptide(L)'
;MKIRNIIITTVLMLGGFVSAQAQDVTDSTEVKSEVKPKREFDRWGVCLDGSTMFNGFSCQTMIGWGLQGCYRFNTNFNVGLGLRMLYWEGCSESWHDNKYYYVFKKETDDDGKSSWRRQLDIVASATYILPVIKRGGIALGGTVLVSPIPSESFDISRTLITGSDEFSHYYRFTDATESKHKHVYDGFQPGLFAEAGIYYDINEYGTKYRFTLMYGVGTFDLFRGSRNSTVFDQKLRDHLPERELYHSLTLRLTVF
;
A
#
# COMPACT_ATOMS: atom_id res chain seq x y z
N MET A 1 2.15 -21.63 7.22
CA MET A 1 1.51 -20.99 8.41
C MET A 1 0.32 -20.19 7.87
N LYS A 2 -0.93 -20.41 8.32
CA LYS A 2 -2.12 -19.82 7.69
C LYS A 2 -2.20 -18.33 8.01
N ILE A 3 -2.31 -17.49 6.98
CA ILE A 3 -2.43 -16.00 7.05
C ILE A 3 -3.46 -15.53 8.09
N ARG A 4 -4.54 -16.31 8.30
CA ARG A 4 -5.57 -16.03 9.31
C ARG A 4 -5.01 -15.90 10.74
N ASN A 5 -3.95 -16.62 11.08
CA ASN A 5 -3.37 -16.58 12.43
C ASN A 5 -2.48 -15.33 12.62
N ILE A 6 -1.87 -14.82 11.54
CA ILE A 6 -1.05 -13.59 11.59
C ILE A 6 -1.95 -12.38 11.83
N ILE A 7 -3.09 -12.30 11.13
CA ILE A 7 -4.04 -11.19 11.28
C ILE A 7 -4.62 -11.16 12.71
N ILE A 8 -5.03 -12.32 13.23
CA ILE A 8 -5.58 -12.43 14.58
C ILE A 8 -4.53 -12.07 15.65
N THR A 9 -3.28 -12.50 15.48
CA THR A 9 -2.19 -12.19 16.41
C THR A 9 -1.84 -10.71 16.39
N THR A 10 -1.83 -10.07 15.21
CA THR A 10 -1.55 -8.64 15.09
C THR A 10 -2.68 -7.79 15.68
N VAL A 11 -3.93 -8.17 15.50
CA VAL A 11 -5.10 -7.49 16.11
C VAL A 11 -5.11 -7.69 17.63
N LEU A 12 -4.77 -8.87 18.13
CA LEU A 12 -4.69 -9.15 19.57
C LEU A 12 -3.51 -8.44 20.24
N MET A 13 -2.37 -8.32 19.57
CA MET A 13 -1.23 -7.54 20.06
C MET A 13 -1.55 -6.05 20.15
N LEU A 14 -2.24 -5.48 19.15
CA LEU A 14 -2.71 -4.10 19.19
C LEU A 14 -3.79 -3.88 20.25
N GLY A 15 -4.68 -4.85 20.48
CA GLY A 15 -5.71 -4.80 21.55
C GLY A 15 -5.15 -4.96 22.96
N GLY A 16 -4.08 -5.74 23.13
CA GLY A 16 -3.46 -5.98 24.43
C GLY A 16 -2.71 -4.77 24.99
N PHE A 17 -2.16 -3.91 24.15
CA PHE A 17 -1.51 -2.67 24.60
C PHE A 17 -2.50 -1.61 25.07
N VAL A 18 -3.76 -1.65 24.61
CA VAL A 18 -4.78 -0.66 25.00
C VAL A 18 -5.33 -0.95 26.42
N SER A 19 -5.32 -2.20 26.87
CA SER A 19 -5.83 -2.58 28.20
C SER A 19 -4.85 -2.35 29.35
N ALA A 20 -3.56 -2.22 29.08
CA ALA A 20 -2.54 -2.11 30.14
C ALA A 20 -2.36 -0.69 30.70
N GLN A 21 -2.94 0.36 30.08
CA GLN A 21 -2.82 1.74 30.58
C GLN A 21 -4.09 2.32 31.21
N ALA A 22 -5.10 1.49 31.47
CA ALA A 22 -6.33 1.94 32.11
C ALA A 22 -6.32 1.84 33.66
N GLN A 23 -5.23 1.41 34.25
CA GLN A 23 -5.06 1.37 35.71
C GLN A 23 -3.92 2.29 36.15
N ASP A 24 -4.30 3.25 36.91
CA ASP A 24 -3.67 4.17 37.83
C ASP A 24 -3.72 5.65 37.44
N VAL A 25 -4.55 6.37 38.16
CA VAL A 25 -4.19 7.42 39.13
C VAL A 25 -5.46 7.83 39.83
N THR A 26 -5.77 7.17 40.96
CA THR A 26 -6.51 7.78 42.06
C THR A 26 -5.48 8.14 43.11
N ASP A 27 -5.09 9.39 43.20
CA ASP A 27 -4.71 9.94 44.49
C ASP A 27 -5.15 11.39 44.60
N SER A 28 -5.73 11.63 45.73
CA SER A 28 -6.45 12.79 46.21
C SER A 28 -5.50 13.90 46.62
N THR A 29 -5.75 15.12 46.11
CA THR A 29 -5.57 16.35 46.90
C THR A 29 -6.52 17.42 46.38
N GLU A 30 -7.51 17.75 47.20
CA GLU A 30 -8.40 18.89 46.99
C GLU A 30 -7.63 20.20 46.96
N VAL A 31 -7.42 20.76 45.77
CA VAL A 31 -7.19 22.17 45.59
C VAL A 31 -8.34 22.69 44.75
N LYS A 32 -9.25 23.47 45.33
CA LYS A 32 -10.24 24.25 44.61
C LYS A 32 -9.55 25.22 43.68
N SER A 33 -9.20 24.80 42.48
CA SER A 33 -8.86 25.65 41.36
C SER A 33 -10.08 25.75 40.45
N GLU A 34 -10.42 26.97 40.03
CA GLU A 34 -11.43 27.23 39.00
C GLU A 34 -11.29 26.20 37.87
N VAL A 35 -12.30 25.36 37.73
CA VAL A 35 -12.38 24.39 36.65
C VAL A 35 -12.56 25.15 35.35
N LYS A 36 -11.47 25.54 34.71
CA LYS A 36 -11.52 25.90 33.30
C LYS A 36 -12.18 24.74 32.59
N PRO A 37 -13.22 24.97 31.75
CA PRO A 37 -13.89 23.90 31.05
C PRO A 37 -12.83 23.08 30.31
N LYS A 38 -12.75 21.82 30.65
CA LYS A 38 -11.86 20.86 30.00
C LYS A 38 -12.24 20.89 28.53
N ARG A 39 -11.41 21.48 27.67
CA ARG A 39 -11.66 21.52 26.22
C ARG A 39 -11.95 20.10 25.80
N GLU A 40 -13.19 19.88 25.30
CA GLU A 40 -13.54 18.60 24.72
C GLU A 40 -12.50 18.25 23.66
N PHE A 41 -11.98 17.08 23.77
CA PHE A 41 -10.96 16.57 22.87
C PHE A 41 -11.66 16.29 21.52
N ASP A 42 -11.28 17.01 20.48
CA ASP A 42 -11.82 16.80 19.14
C ASP A 42 -11.46 15.38 18.68
N ARG A 43 -12.48 14.54 18.63
CA ARG A 43 -12.32 13.11 18.28
C ARG A 43 -12.27 12.88 16.80
N TRP A 44 -12.93 13.72 16.03
CA TRP A 44 -13.00 13.60 14.58
C TRP A 44 -12.01 14.54 13.89
N GLY A 45 -11.49 14.08 12.78
CA GLY A 45 -10.57 14.87 11.96
C GLY A 45 -10.57 14.38 10.52
N VAL A 46 -9.88 15.12 9.69
CA VAL A 46 -9.65 14.79 8.28
C VAL A 46 -8.15 14.63 8.06
N CYS A 47 -7.80 13.61 7.31
CA CYS A 47 -6.42 13.31 6.97
C CYS A 47 -6.23 13.33 5.47
N LEU A 48 -5.27 14.12 5.01
CA LEU A 48 -4.74 14.10 3.66
C LEU A 48 -3.41 13.36 3.69
N ASP A 49 -3.21 12.41 2.82
CA ASP A 49 -1.93 11.72 2.68
C ASP A 49 -1.40 11.72 1.25
N GLY A 50 -0.09 11.85 1.12
CA GLY A 50 0.67 11.60 -0.10
C GLY A 50 1.68 10.50 0.16
N SER A 51 1.76 9.52 -0.70
CA SER A 51 2.65 8.38 -0.52
C SER A 51 3.37 8.03 -1.82
N THR A 52 4.61 7.57 -1.67
CA THR A 52 5.29 6.84 -2.73
C THR A 52 5.58 5.44 -2.24
N MET A 53 5.34 4.45 -3.09
CA MET A 53 5.66 3.06 -2.81
C MET A 53 6.61 2.57 -3.89
N PHE A 54 7.61 1.81 -3.50
CA PHE A 54 8.62 1.29 -4.42
C PHE A 54 9.03 -0.12 -4.01
N ASN A 55 9.38 -0.89 -5.01
CA ASN A 55 9.91 -2.23 -4.86
C ASN A 55 11.35 -2.26 -5.37
N GLY A 56 12.25 -2.80 -4.55
CA GLY A 56 13.67 -2.89 -4.89
C GLY A 56 14.00 -3.92 -5.95
N PHE A 57 13.12 -4.88 -6.20
CA PHE A 57 13.38 -5.98 -7.13
C PHE A 57 12.85 -5.71 -8.55
N SER A 58 11.66 -5.15 -8.66
CA SER A 58 11.04 -4.87 -9.98
C SER A 58 11.17 -3.41 -10.42
N CYS A 59 11.83 -2.56 -9.63
CA CYS A 59 11.96 -1.11 -9.88
C CYS A 59 10.64 -0.40 -10.13
N GLN A 60 9.53 -0.96 -9.64
CA GLN A 60 8.22 -0.36 -9.79
C GLN A 60 8.00 0.72 -8.75
N THR A 61 7.61 1.89 -9.22
CA THR A 61 7.26 3.01 -8.36
C THR A 61 5.79 3.34 -8.51
N MET A 62 5.11 3.46 -7.38
CA MET A 62 3.73 3.92 -7.30
C MET A 62 3.68 5.22 -6.52
N ILE A 63 2.87 6.16 -6.98
CA ILE A 63 2.61 7.42 -6.29
C ILE A 63 1.13 7.45 -5.91
N GLY A 64 0.82 7.81 -4.69
CA GLY A 64 -0.54 7.87 -4.22
C GLY A 64 -0.87 9.14 -3.45
N TRP A 65 -2.12 9.52 -3.46
CA TRP A 65 -2.68 10.51 -2.56
C TRP A 65 -4.05 10.04 -2.06
N GLY A 66 -4.38 10.38 -0.83
CA GLY A 66 -5.57 9.90 -0.17
C GLY A 66 -6.24 10.93 0.70
N LEU A 67 -7.52 10.69 0.92
CA LEU A 67 -8.36 11.44 1.85
C LEU A 67 -9.02 10.44 2.80
N GLN A 68 -8.86 10.65 4.11
CA GLN A 68 -9.41 9.79 5.14
C GLN A 68 -10.16 10.61 6.20
N GLY A 69 -11.30 10.11 6.65
CA GLY A 69 -11.89 10.53 7.91
C GLY A 69 -11.12 9.85 9.05
N CYS A 70 -10.70 10.60 10.05
CA CYS A 70 -9.93 10.10 11.17
C CYS A 70 -10.74 10.16 12.46
N TYR A 71 -10.65 9.13 13.28
CA TYR A 71 -11.23 9.09 14.62
C TYR A 71 -10.14 8.85 15.66
N ARG A 72 -10.10 9.69 16.67
CA ARG A 72 -9.14 9.64 17.76
C ARG A 72 -9.80 9.01 18.99
N PHE A 73 -9.34 7.81 19.36
CA PHE A 73 -9.79 7.13 20.58
C PHE A 73 -9.26 7.81 21.85
N ASN A 74 -7.99 8.21 21.80
CA ASN A 74 -7.32 8.95 22.87
C ASN A 74 -6.26 9.88 22.28
N THR A 75 -5.46 10.53 23.11
CA THR A 75 -4.41 11.45 22.67
C THR A 75 -3.36 10.81 21.78
N ASN A 76 -3.16 9.51 21.92
CA ASN A 76 -2.06 8.77 21.31
C ASN A 76 -2.50 7.82 20.19
N PHE A 77 -3.78 7.45 20.13
CA PHE A 77 -4.25 6.47 19.16
C PHE A 77 -5.37 7.02 18.29
N ASN A 78 -5.19 6.93 16.98
CA ASN A 78 -6.18 7.27 15.98
C ASN A 78 -6.29 6.21 14.89
N VAL A 79 -7.47 6.12 14.31
CA VAL A 79 -7.74 5.32 13.11
C VAL A 79 -8.25 6.21 12.00
N GLY A 80 -8.01 5.82 10.78
CA GLY A 80 -8.49 6.49 9.57
C GLY A 80 -9.15 5.51 8.63
N LEU A 81 -10.17 5.97 7.94
CA LEU A 81 -10.83 5.25 6.86
C LEU A 81 -11.12 6.23 5.72
N GLY A 82 -10.82 5.83 4.51
CA GLY A 82 -11.01 6.71 3.37
C GLY A 82 -10.69 6.07 2.03
N LEU A 83 -10.33 6.91 1.09
CA LEU A 83 -9.99 6.54 -0.26
C LEU A 83 -8.57 7.01 -0.59
N ARG A 84 -7.86 6.19 -1.38
CA ARG A 84 -6.54 6.52 -1.92
C ARG A 84 -6.53 6.26 -3.42
N MET A 85 -6.08 7.23 -4.17
CA MET A 85 -5.78 7.09 -5.58
C MET A 85 -4.30 6.72 -5.72
N LEU A 86 -4.02 5.58 -6.33
CA LEU A 86 -2.68 5.14 -6.69
C LEU A 86 -2.44 5.34 -8.18
N TYR A 87 -1.26 5.82 -8.49
CA TYR A 87 -0.73 5.93 -9.85
C TYR A 87 0.49 5.04 -9.95
N TRP A 88 0.54 4.18 -10.93
CA TRP A 88 1.68 3.32 -11.17
C TRP A 88 1.98 3.20 -12.65
N GLU A 89 3.20 2.90 -12.96
CA GLU A 89 3.68 2.74 -14.32
C GLU A 89 3.44 1.31 -14.77
N GLY A 90 2.99 1.12 -16.01
CA GLY A 90 2.81 -0.19 -16.60
C GLY A 90 4.10 -0.99 -16.59
N CYS A 91 4.00 -2.30 -16.55
CA CYS A 91 5.14 -3.19 -16.48
C CYS A 91 5.11 -4.22 -17.61
N SER A 92 6.28 -4.71 -17.96
CA SER A 92 6.43 -5.80 -18.90
C SER A 92 7.38 -6.86 -18.35
N GLU A 93 7.03 -8.12 -18.56
CA GLU A 93 7.86 -9.27 -18.24
C GLU A 93 8.07 -10.10 -19.50
N SER A 94 9.21 -10.77 -19.60
CA SER A 94 9.48 -11.61 -20.75
C SER A 94 10.16 -12.91 -20.36
N TRP A 95 9.81 -13.96 -21.08
CA TRP A 95 10.43 -15.28 -20.92
C TRP A 95 10.41 -16.03 -22.25
N HIS A 96 11.06 -17.14 -22.32
CA HIS A 96 11.05 -18.01 -23.50
C HIS A 96 10.94 -19.47 -23.09
N ASP A 97 10.40 -20.26 -23.99
CA ASP A 97 10.56 -21.71 -24.02
C ASP A 97 11.47 -22.12 -25.20
N ASN A 98 11.52 -23.39 -25.53
CA ASN A 98 12.35 -23.89 -26.65
C ASN A 98 11.86 -23.43 -28.03
N LYS A 99 10.67 -22.86 -28.13
CA LYS A 99 10.03 -22.53 -29.40
C LYS A 99 9.61 -21.10 -29.52
N TYR A 100 9.16 -20.49 -28.43
CA TYR A 100 8.58 -19.15 -28.45
C TYR A 100 9.23 -18.24 -27.41
N TYR A 101 9.33 -16.98 -27.79
CA TYR A 101 9.59 -15.87 -26.87
C TYR A 101 8.27 -15.19 -26.56
N TYR A 102 8.00 -15.00 -25.26
CA TYR A 102 6.78 -14.40 -24.74
C TYR A 102 7.09 -13.05 -24.14
N VAL A 103 6.19 -12.10 -24.36
CA VAL A 103 6.20 -10.79 -23.71
C VAL A 103 4.84 -10.55 -23.09
N PHE A 104 4.83 -10.41 -21.79
CA PHE A 104 3.68 -9.97 -21.01
C PHE A 104 3.78 -8.48 -20.83
N LYS A 105 2.69 -7.77 -21.11
CA LYS A 105 2.58 -6.33 -20.92
C LYS A 105 1.32 -6.05 -20.10
N LYS A 106 1.48 -5.42 -18.97
CA LYS A 106 0.38 -4.95 -18.17
C LYS A 106 0.31 -3.43 -18.30
N GLU A 107 -0.80 -2.97 -18.92
CA GLU A 107 -1.12 -1.56 -18.95
C GLU A 107 -0.08 -0.68 -19.67
N THR A 108 0.53 -1.21 -20.72
CA THR A 108 1.38 -0.43 -21.64
C THR A 108 0.60 -0.04 -22.89
N ASP A 109 0.90 1.13 -23.45
CA ASP A 109 0.33 1.54 -24.73
C ASP A 109 0.85 0.65 -25.87
N ASP A 110 0.15 0.65 -27.02
CA ASP A 110 0.50 -0.14 -28.21
C ASP A 110 1.95 0.10 -28.67
N ASP A 111 2.46 1.31 -28.49
CA ASP A 111 3.85 1.69 -28.79
C ASP A 111 4.87 1.17 -27.75
N GLY A 112 4.44 0.38 -26.75
CA GLY A 112 5.31 -0.13 -25.68
C GLY A 112 5.74 0.92 -24.66
N LYS A 113 5.18 2.13 -24.72
CA LYS A 113 5.40 3.16 -23.71
C LYS A 113 4.56 2.83 -22.48
N SER A 114 5.17 2.87 -21.31
CA SER A 114 4.45 2.71 -20.06
C SER A 114 3.44 3.85 -19.90
N SER A 115 2.19 3.51 -19.67
CA SER A 115 1.15 4.49 -19.32
C SER A 115 0.94 4.49 -17.81
N TRP A 116 0.77 5.70 -17.26
CA TRP A 116 0.41 5.82 -15.85
C TRP A 116 -1.03 5.36 -15.65
N ARG A 117 -1.20 4.37 -14.78
CA ARG A 117 -2.50 3.84 -14.39
C ARG A 117 -3.00 4.47 -13.10
N ARG A 118 -4.31 4.46 -12.99
CA ARG A 118 -5.02 4.97 -11.81
C ARG A 118 -5.78 3.81 -11.18
N GLN A 119 -5.58 3.64 -9.91
CA GLN A 119 -6.30 2.66 -9.10
C GLN A 119 -6.88 3.38 -7.89
N LEU A 120 -8.16 3.18 -7.63
CA LEU A 120 -8.83 3.69 -6.44
C LEU A 120 -8.89 2.58 -5.41
N ASP A 121 -8.31 2.81 -4.24
CA ASP A 121 -8.33 1.87 -3.12
C ASP A 121 -9.09 2.46 -1.94
N ILE A 122 -9.76 1.59 -1.21
CA ILE A 122 -10.19 1.88 0.15
C ILE A 122 -8.96 1.74 1.04
N VAL A 123 -8.71 2.75 1.86
CA VAL A 123 -7.59 2.77 2.80
C VAL A 123 -8.12 2.78 4.22
N ALA A 124 -7.62 1.86 5.03
CA ALA A 124 -7.81 1.90 6.48
C ALA A 124 -6.45 2.02 7.15
N SER A 125 -6.32 2.93 8.10
CA SER A 125 -5.06 3.16 8.81
C SER A 125 -5.27 3.19 10.32
N ALA A 126 -4.26 2.76 11.07
CA ALA A 126 -4.19 2.91 12.50
C ALA A 126 -2.83 3.51 12.85
N THR A 127 -2.80 4.51 13.73
CA THR A 127 -1.57 5.18 14.12
C THR A 127 -1.54 5.37 15.63
N TYR A 128 -0.45 4.95 16.24
CA TYR A 128 -0.10 5.20 17.62
C TYR A 128 1.06 6.18 17.70
N ILE A 129 0.94 7.22 18.53
CA ILE A 129 1.96 8.24 18.70
C ILE A 129 2.56 8.19 20.10
N LEU A 130 3.88 8.33 20.14
CA LEU A 130 4.67 8.44 21.36
C LEU A 130 5.25 9.86 21.42
N PRO A 131 4.72 10.74 22.29
CA PRO A 131 5.27 12.07 22.44
C PRO A 131 6.68 11.98 23.05
N VAL A 132 7.66 12.58 22.40
CA VAL A 132 9.05 12.65 22.85
C VAL A 132 9.41 14.09 23.22
N ILE A 133 8.87 15.05 22.47
CA ILE A 133 9.05 16.48 22.70
C ILE A 133 7.69 17.16 22.79
N LYS A 134 7.64 18.43 23.25
CA LYS A 134 6.39 19.17 23.49
C LYS A 134 5.41 19.17 22.31
N ARG A 135 5.88 19.12 21.07
CA ARG A 135 5.06 19.19 19.86
C ARG A 135 5.32 18.07 18.87
N GLY A 136 6.04 17.03 19.25
CA GLY A 136 6.37 15.98 18.31
C GLY A 136 6.87 14.70 18.99
N GLY A 137 7.12 13.70 18.18
CA GLY A 137 7.58 12.40 18.67
C GLY A 137 7.58 11.34 17.57
N ILE A 138 7.42 10.11 17.99
CA ILE A 138 7.43 8.92 17.14
C ILE A 138 6.00 8.55 16.79
N ALA A 139 5.77 8.15 15.57
CA ALA A 139 4.52 7.56 15.09
C ALA A 139 4.77 6.11 14.68
N LEU A 140 3.93 5.21 15.15
CA LEU A 140 3.92 3.81 14.76
C LEU A 140 2.53 3.49 14.20
N GLY A 141 2.45 2.73 13.12
CA GLY A 141 1.16 2.48 12.52
C GLY A 141 1.12 1.31 11.55
N GLY A 142 -0.03 1.18 10.95
CA GLY A 142 -0.25 0.25 9.87
C GLY A 142 -1.34 0.75 8.94
N THR A 143 -1.21 0.39 7.69
CA THR A 143 -2.15 0.75 6.63
C THR A 143 -2.57 -0.49 5.87
N VAL A 144 -3.87 -0.59 5.63
CA VAL A 144 -4.49 -1.62 4.78
C VAL A 144 -5.05 -0.92 3.55
N LEU A 145 -4.68 -1.39 2.38
CA LEU A 145 -5.20 -0.95 1.08
C LEU A 145 -6.06 -2.06 0.48
N VAL A 146 -7.23 -1.71 -0.02
CA VAL A 146 -8.12 -2.69 -0.65
C VAL A 146 -8.69 -2.07 -1.91
N SER A 147 -8.44 -2.71 -3.05
CA SER A 147 -9.13 -2.33 -4.28
C SER A 147 -10.57 -2.84 -4.26
N PRO A 148 -11.59 -1.96 -4.35
CA PRO A 148 -12.99 -2.37 -4.33
C PRO A 148 -13.44 -3.05 -5.62
N ILE A 149 -12.78 -2.75 -6.74
CA ILE A 149 -13.07 -3.33 -8.06
C ILE A 149 -11.74 -3.76 -8.68
N PRO A 150 -11.18 -4.88 -8.20
CA PRO A 150 -9.91 -5.36 -8.72
C PRO A 150 -10.10 -5.96 -10.10
N SER A 151 -9.83 -5.19 -11.13
CA SER A 151 -9.78 -5.67 -12.50
C SER A 151 -8.43 -5.35 -13.11
N GLU A 152 -7.92 -6.27 -13.88
CA GLU A 152 -6.64 -6.16 -14.56
C GLU A 152 -6.82 -6.41 -16.05
N SER A 153 -6.17 -5.56 -16.87
CA SER A 153 -6.03 -5.80 -18.30
C SER A 153 -4.56 -6.03 -18.61
N PHE A 154 -4.29 -7.00 -19.45
CA PHE A 154 -2.94 -7.27 -19.89
C PHE A 154 -2.91 -7.86 -21.30
N ASP A 155 -1.80 -7.64 -21.97
CA ASP A 155 -1.49 -8.23 -23.25
C ASP A 155 -0.37 -9.25 -23.09
N ILE A 156 -0.50 -10.34 -23.79
CA ILE A 156 0.58 -11.31 -23.93
C ILE A 156 0.78 -11.61 -25.40
N SER A 157 2.02 -11.46 -25.83
CA SER A 157 2.43 -11.77 -27.18
C SER A 157 3.42 -12.92 -27.18
N ARG A 158 3.40 -13.72 -28.24
CA ARG A 158 4.43 -14.73 -28.50
C ARG A 158 4.99 -14.58 -29.90
N THR A 159 6.30 -14.79 -30.03
CA THR A 159 7.02 -14.73 -31.29
C THR A 159 7.84 -16.02 -31.44
N LEU A 160 7.78 -16.64 -32.60
CA LEU A 160 8.52 -17.87 -32.87
C LEU A 160 10.02 -17.61 -32.93
N ILE A 161 10.80 -18.41 -32.21
CA ILE A 161 12.25 -18.39 -32.24
C ILE A 161 12.70 -19.21 -33.44
N THR A 162 13.41 -18.60 -34.37
CA THR A 162 13.93 -19.28 -35.59
C THR A 162 15.38 -19.72 -35.47
N GLY A 163 16.09 -19.24 -34.46
CA GLY A 163 17.45 -19.63 -34.16
C GLY A 163 17.95 -19.01 -32.88
N SER A 164 18.89 -19.66 -32.25
CA SER A 164 19.59 -19.11 -31.07
C SER A 164 21.08 -19.25 -31.30
N ASP A 165 21.84 -18.26 -30.86
CA ASP A 165 23.28 -18.35 -30.76
C ASP A 165 23.62 -18.63 -29.27
N GLU A 166 24.08 -19.87 -28.99
CA GLU A 166 24.40 -20.28 -27.63
C GLU A 166 25.50 -19.45 -26.97
N PHE A 167 26.39 -18.82 -27.78
CA PHE A 167 27.50 -18.02 -27.26
C PHE A 167 27.10 -16.55 -26.94
N SER A 168 26.17 -16.00 -27.70
CA SER A 168 25.81 -14.58 -27.57
C SER A 168 24.47 -14.33 -26.90
N HIS A 169 23.70 -15.36 -26.57
CA HIS A 169 22.35 -15.25 -26.00
C HIS A 169 21.37 -14.46 -26.88
N TYR A 170 21.64 -14.38 -28.20
CA TYR A 170 20.75 -13.72 -29.14
C TYR A 170 19.77 -14.72 -29.77
N TYR A 171 18.50 -14.35 -29.75
CA TYR A 171 17.44 -15.09 -30.43
C TYR A 171 17.13 -14.41 -31.77
N ARG A 172 16.92 -15.21 -32.79
CA ARG A 172 16.34 -14.73 -34.06
C ARG A 172 14.85 -15.03 -34.02
N PHE A 173 14.07 -14.05 -34.41
CA PHE A 173 12.61 -14.10 -34.36
C PHE A 173 12.03 -14.05 -35.79
N THR A 174 10.82 -14.59 -35.95
CA THR A 174 9.99 -14.32 -37.12
C THR A 174 9.34 -12.95 -36.98
N ASP A 175 8.93 -12.38 -38.11
CA ASP A 175 8.12 -11.13 -38.14
C ASP A 175 6.69 -11.36 -37.64
N ALA A 176 6.25 -12.61 -37.52
CA ALA A 176 4.91 -12.95 -37.08
C ALA A 176 4.84 -13.04 -35.54
N THR A 177 4.10 -12.13 -34.94
CA THR A 177 3.80 -12.10 -33.52
C THR A 177 2.31 -12.32 -33.31
N GLU A 178 1.96 -13.29 -32.49
CA GLU A 178 0.59 -13.48 -32.02
C GLU A 178 0.39 -12.73 -30.69
N SER A 179 -0.67 -11.95 -30.61
CA SER A 179 -1.02 -11.20 -29.38
C SER A 179 -2.41 -11.57 -28.89
N LYS A 180 -2.60 -11.65 -27.59
CA LYS A 180 -3.89 -11.82 -26.94
C LYS A 180 -4.05 -10.81 -25.83
N HIS A 181 -5.17 -10.08 -25.89
CA HIS A 181 -5.61 -9.20 -24.82
C HIS A 181 -6.51 -9.97 -23.85
N LYS A 182 -6.28 -9.82 -22.56
CA LYS A 182 -7.14 -10.37 -21.52
C LYS A 182 -7.52 -9.32 -20.50
N HIS A 183 -8.79 -9.41 -20.08
CA HIS A 183 -9.31 -8.68 -18.95
C HIS A 183 -9.73 -9.71 -17.90
N VAL A 184 -9.22 -9.58 -16.68
CA VAL A 184 -9.49 -10.49 -15.58
C VAL A 184 -9.99 -9.73 -14.37
N TYR A 185 -10.98 -10.32 -13.70
CA TYR A 185 -11.43 -9.84 -12.41
C TYR A 185 -10.66 -10.61 -11.33
N ASP A 186 -10.03 -9.87 -10.47
CA ASP A 186 -9.28 -10.45 -9.37
C ASP A 186 -10.00 -10.15 -8.07
N GLY A 187 -10.28 -11.16 -7.29
CA GLY A 187 -10.98 -11.00 -6.03
C GLY A 187 -10.26 -10.04 -5.07
N PHE A 188 -10.81 -9.88 -3.88
CA PHE A 188 -10.30 -9.03 -2.83
C PHE A 188 -8.79 -9.15 -2.60
N GLN A 189 -8.05 -8.06 -2.77
CA GLN A 189 -6.60 -7.98 -2.62
C GLN A 189 -6.21 -6.93 -1.58
N PRO A 190 -5.93 -7.31 -0.35
CA PRO A 190 -5.40 -6.37 0.63
C PRO A 190 -3.89 -6.17 0.46
N GLY A 191 -3.47 -4.93 0.33
CA GLY A 191 -2.11 -4.49 0.64
C GLY A 191 -2.01 -4.22 2.13
N LEU A 192 -0.95 -4.69 2.78
CA LEU A 192 -0.73 -4.53 4.22
C LEU A 192 0.65 -3.88 4.43
N PHE A 193 0.67 -2.78 5.17
CA PHE A 193 1.90 -2.04 5.49
C PHE A 193 2.01 -1.85 6.99
N ALA A 194 3.20 -2.12 7.53
CA ALA A 194 3.62 -1.68 8.86
C ALA A 194 4.45 -0.41 8.69
N GLU A 195 4.17 0.61 9.49
CA GLU A 195 4.71 1.95 9.30
C GLU A 195 5.33 2.47 10.61
N ALA A 196 6.45 3.17 10.50
CA ALA A 196 7.08 3.87 11.60
C ALA A 196 7.62 5.23 11.09
N GLY A 197 7.60 6.23 11.96
CA GLY A 197 8.04 7.56 11.55
C GLY A 197 8.01 8.58 12.66
N ILE A 198 7.91 9.84 12.28
CA ILE A 198 7.89 10.97 13.19
C ILE A 198 6.65 11.82 12.93
N TYR A 199 6.21 12.52 13.97
CA TYR A 199 5.15 13.50 13.82
C TYR A 199 5.51 14.84 14.47
N TYR A 200 4.84 15.89 14.00
CA TYR A 200 4.91 17.23 14.57
C TYR A 200 3.52 17.87 14.62
N ASP A 201 3.15 18.42 15.78
CA ASP A 201 1.86 19.06 16.02
C ASP A 201 1.98 20.59 16.01
N ILE A 202 1.12 21.24 15.23
CA ILE A 202 0.94 22.69 15.20
C ILE A 202 -0.46 22.98 15.70
N ASN A 203 -0.58 23.86 16.70
CA ASN A 203 -1.87 24.35 17.16
C ASN A 203 -2.00 25.82 16.76
N GLU A 204 -2.96 26.12 15.93
CA GLU A 204 -3.20 27.46 15.42
C GLU A 204 -4.69 27.78 15.42
N TYR A 205 -5.08 28.93 15.97
CA TYR A 205 -6.46 29.38 16.07
C TYR A 205 -7.46 28.34 16.63
N GLY A 206 -7.00 27.46 17.52
CA GLY A 206 -7.86 26.44 18.12
C GLY A 206 -7.91 25.13 17.34
N THR A 207 -7.38 25.10 16.13
CA THR A 207 -7.28 23.90 15.28
C THR A 207 -5.93 23.24 15.49
N LYS A 208 -5.95 21.90 15.55
CA LYS A 208 -4.73 21.12 15.67
C LYS A 208 -4.40 20.47 14.34
N TYR A 209 -3.22 20.79 13.84
CA TYR A 209 -2.64 20.19 12.64
C TYR A 209 -1.52 19.23 13.07
N ARG A 210 -1.55 18.03 12.53
CA ARG A 210 -0.49 17.05 12.71
C ARG A 210 0.14 16.68 11.39
N PHE A 211 1.42 16.93 11.27
CA PHE A 211 2.24 16.43 10.16
C PHE A 211 2.90 15.14 10.61
N THR A 212 2.79 14.09 9.79
CA THR A 212 3.41 12.79 10.07
C THR A 212 4.16 12.33 8.84
N LEU A 213 5.43 12.02 8.99
CA LEU A 213 6.26 11.40 7.96
C LEU A 213 6.53 9.96 8.39
N MET A 214 6.08 8.98 7.60
CA MET A 214 6.17 7.57 7.91
C MET A 214 6.88 6.81 6.82
N TYR A 215 7.77 5.94 7.22
CA TYR A 215 8.33 4.89 6.37
C TYR A 215 7.63 3.59 6.68
N GLY A 216 7.22 2.88 5.65
CA GLY A 216 6.48 1.63 5.76
C GLY A 216 7.13 0.51 4.97
N VAL A 217 6.87 -0.70 5.43
CA VAL A 217 7.22 -1.94 4.72
C VAL A 217 5.97 -2.79 4.68
N GLY A 218 5.64 -3.30 3.52
CA GLY A 218 4.41 -4.05 3.34
C GLY A 218 4.41 -4.94 2.13
N THR A 219 3.28 -5.58 1.90
CA THR A 219 3.10 -6.47 0.76
C THR A 219 1.93 -6.01 -0.08
N PHE A 220 2.14 -5.99 -1.37
CA PHE A 220 1.14 -5.72 -2.37
C PHE A 220 1.29 -6.71 -3.53
N ASP A 221 0.21 -7.07 -4.23
CA ASP A 221 0.26 -8.04 -5.31
C ASP A 221 -0.35 -7.44 -6.58
N LEU A 222 0.50 -6.91 -7.44
CA LEU A 222 0.08 -6.30 -8.70
C LEU A 222 -0.34 -7.30 -9.78
N PHE A 223 0.09 -8.55 -9.66
CA PHE A 223 -0.07 -9.55 -10.73
C PHE A 223 -1.07 -10.66 -10.39
N ARG A 224 -1.81 -10.52 -9.32
CA ARG A 224 -2.61 -11.63 -8.80
C ARG A 224 -3.63 -12.17 -9.81
N GLY A 225 -4.38 -11.31 -10.48
CA GLY A 225 -5.35 -11.73 -11.48
C GLY A 225 -4.70 -12.30 -12.72
N SER A 226 -3.69 -11.61 -13.22
CA SER A 226 -2.91 -12.05 -14.38
C SER A 226 -2.26 -13.41 -14.12
N ARG A 227 -1.67 -13.60 -12.94
CA ARG A 227 -0.95 -14.81 -12.54
C ARG A 227 -1.83 -16.06 -12.50
N ASN A 228 -3.11 -15.90 -12.21
CA ASN A 228 -4.06 -17.02 -12.22
C ASN A 228 -4.58 -17.38 -13.62
N SER A 229 -4.11 -16.68 -14.64
CA SER A 229 -4.55 -16.88 -16.02
C SER A 229 -3.64 -17.87 -16.76
N THR A 230 -4.24 -18.52 -17.76
CA THR A 230 -3.51 -19.34 -18.74
C THR A 230 -3.67 -18.71 -20.11
N VAL A 231 -2.57 -18.49 -20.83
CA VAL A 231 -2.54 -17.92 -22.18
C VAL A 231 -1.51 -18.67 -23.03
N PHE A 232 -1.86 -19.06 -24.24
CA PHE A 232 -1.01 -19.87 -25.12
C PHE A 232 -0.49 -21.16 -24.45
N ASP A 233 -1.35 -21.81 -23.64
CA ASP A 233 -1.03 -22.99 -22.85
C ASP A 233 0.05 -22.79 -21.77
N GLN A 234 0.49 -21.55 -21.56
CA GLN A 234 1.39 -21.15 -20.48
C GLN A 234 0.59 -20.69 -19.26
N LYS A 235 0.93 -21.21 -18.10
CA LYS A 235 0.42 -20.72 -16.82
C LYS A 235 1.23 -19.51 -16.42
N LEU A 236 0.63 -18.33 -16.40
CA LEU A 236 1.34 -17.09 -16.08
C LEU A 236 1.92 -17.07 -14.66
N ARG A 237 1.40 -17.90 -13.78
CA ARG A 237 1.93 -18.07 -12.42
C ARG A 237 3.40 -18.51 -12.39
N ASP A 238 3.83 -19.26 -13.39
CA ASP A 238 5.19 -19.80 -13.43
C ASP A 238 6.21 -18.75 -13.92
N HIS A 239 5.74 -17.61 -14.42
CA HIS A 239 6.55 -16.60 -15.07
C HIS A 239 6.38 -15.17 -14.49
N LEU A 240 5.30 -14.92 -13.78
CA LEU A 240 5.08 -13.60 -13.16
C LEU A 240 5.51 -13.60 -11.69
N PRO A 241 6.02 -12.46 -11.20
CA PRO A 241 6.43 -12.33 -9.82
C PRO A 241 5.32 -12.71 -8.84
N GLU A 242 5.70 -13.31 -7.73
CA GLU A 242 4.80 -13.53 -6.61
C GLU A 242 4.52 -12.20 -5.89
N ARG A 243 3.73 -12.28 -4.81
CA ARG A 243 3.47 -11.14 -3.95
C ARG A 243 4.78 -10.55 -3.41
N GLU A 244 5.04 -9.31 -3.75
CA GLU A 244 6.31 -8.66 -3.49
C GLU A 244 6.26 -7.77 -2.23
N LEU A 245 7.45 -7.52 -1.69
CA LEU A 245 7.67 -6.59 -0.61
C LEU A 245 7.84 -5.18 -1.17
N TYR A 246 7.04 -4.25 -0.69
CA TYR A 246 7.11 -2.84 -1.03
C TYR A 246 7.56 -2.01 0.17
N HIS A 247 8.34 -1.00 -0.12
CA HIS A 247 8.67 0.07 0.78
C HIS A 247 7.76 1.25 0.50
N SER A 248 7.35 1.98 1.50
CA SER A 248 6.52 3.17 1.35
C SER A 248 7.10 4.35 2.12
N LEU A 249 6.97 5.54 1.56
CA LEU A 249 7.18 6.80 2.26
C LEU A 249 5.87 7.58 2.19
N THR A 250 5.29 7.88 3.34
CA THR A 250 3.98 8.55 3.44
C THR A 250 4.11 9.84 4.23
N LEU A 251 3.72 10.95 3.61
CA LEU A 251 3.51 12.23 4.27
C LEU A 251 2.01 12.38 4.53
N ARG A 252 1.64 12.63 5.79
CA ARG A 252 0.25 12.73 6.22
C ARG A 252 0.02 14.05 6.96
N LEU A 253 -1.00 14.79 6.56
CA LEU A 253 -1.52 15.95 7.27
C LEU A 253 -2.87 15.59 7.88
N THR A 254 -2.99 15.61 9.19
CA THR A 254 -4.25 15.39 9.89
C THR A 254 -4.69 16.68 10.57
N VAL A 255 -5.96 17.05 10.37
CA VAL A 255 -6.60 18.23 10.96
C VAL A 255 -7.66 17.73 11.94
N PHE A 256 -7.60 18.21 13.17
CA PHE A 256 -8.54 17.88 14.25
C PHE A 256 -9.20 19.10 14.81
#